data_1798bb295558df6954c66d3e34bd7879
#
_entry.id   1798bb295558df6954c66d3e34bd7879
#
_cell.length_a   1.000
_cell.length_b   1.000
_cell.length_c   1.000
_cell.angle_alpha   90.00
_cell.angle_beta   90.00
_cell.angle_gamma   90.00
#
_symmetry.space_group_name_H-M   'P 1'
#
loop_
_entity.id
_entity.type
_entity.pdbx_description
1 polymer ?
#
loop_
_entity_poly.entity_id
_entity_poly.type
_entity_poly.pdbx_seq_one_letter_code
_entity_poly.pdbx_strand_id
1 'polypeptide(L)'
;PVVLSMYAWYFTAEANVGLRDWNIGKDMIETAKRAVKYGPDLSDANSLLATLMAKNPKEFPEYSEEELIETARKYAINSSDLNPTGIISILSAANSLFIVGLYDQAVENYEKALKVAPHPPGNVKLNYALALTYLKEYEKAYKLASDLSENEQYFGGSQMGALGIRAFIDMEEGRSNDAKKVAERILKIDGSVNFKKLRRAMKTFIIMDRSFIGKLANTLEKAGISS
;
A
#
# COMPACT_ATOMS: atom_id res chain seq x y z
N PRO A 1 25.91 -2.25 3.29
CA PRO A 1 24.57 -1.64 3.30
C PRO A 1 23.56 -2.44 2.47
N VAL A 2 23.90 -2.77 1.18
CA VAL A 2 22.99 -3.51 0.27
C VAL A 2 22.49 -4.81 0.89
N VAL A 3 23.38 -5.63 1.45
CA VAL A 3 23.01 -6.89 2.11
C VAL A 3 22.05 -6.68 3.27
N LEU A 4 22.22 -5.61 4.06
CA LEU A 4 21.32 -5.27 5.16
C LEU A 4 19.93 -4.89 4.64
N SER A 5 19.85 -4.11 3.55
CA SER A 5 18.58 -3.75 2.92
C SER A 5 17.86 -4.97 2.34
N MET A 6 18.60 -5.85 1.64
CA MET A 6 18.04 -7.09 1.08
C MET A 6 17.53 -8.03 2.17
N TYR A 7 18.28 -8.19 3.27
CA TYR A 7 17.87 -9.00 4.40
C TYR A 7 16.56 -8.50 5.02
N ALA A 8 16.45 -7.20 5.26
CA ALA A 8 15.24 -6.62 5.84
C ALA A 8 14.05 -6.64 4.84
N TRP A 9 14.30 -6.48 3.53
CA TRP A 9 13.26 -6.65 2.50
C TRP A 9 12.73 -8.09 2.44
N TYR A 10 13.58 -9.09 2.60
CA TYR A 10 13.15 -10.49 2.65
C TYR A 10 12.10 -10.71 3.75
N PHE A 11 12.34 -10.21 4.96
CA PHE A 11 11.38 -10.33 6.07
C PHE A 11 10.09 -9.54 5.82
N THR A 12 10.16 -8.37 5.18
CA THR A 12 8.94 -7.63 4.82
C THR A 12 8.13 -8.36 3.75
N ALA A 13 8.79 -9.06 2.82
CA ALA A 13 8.12 -9.88 1.82
C ALA A 13 7.40 -11.07 2.46
N GLU A 14 8.02 -11.78 3.42
CA GLU A 14 7.38 -12.87 4.16
C GLU A 14 6.12 -12.40 4.90
N ALA A 15 6.16 -11.22 5.53
CA ALA A 15 5.02 -10.64 6.22
C ALA A 15 3.89 -10.24 5.24
N ASN A 16 4.24 -9.71 4.06
CA ASN A 16 3.28 -9.32 3.03
C ASN A 16 2.49 -10.51 2.45
N VAL A 17 3.10 -11.69 2.41
CA VAL A 17 2.43 -12.92 1.92
C VAL A 17 1.82 -13.76 3.06
N GLY A 18 1.81 -13.25 4.29
CA GLY A 18 1.20 -13.91 5.43
C GLY A 18 2.00 -15.07 6.02
N LEU A 19 3.25 -15.26 5.60
CA LEU A 19 4.14 -16.30 6.15
C LEU A 19 4.73 -15.92 7.50
N ARG A 20 4.61 -14.65 7.89
CA ARG A 20 5.07 -14.12 9.16
C ARG A 20 4.14 -13.01 9.65
N ASP A 21 3.93 -12.93 10.97
CA ASP A 21 3.26 -11.77 11.56
C ASP A 21 4.06 -10.49 11.32
N TRP A 22 3.36 -9.37 11.08
CA TRP A 22 3.95 -8.03 10.99
C TRP A 22 4.57 -7.54 12.31
N ASN A 23 4.72 -8.41 13.28
CA ASN A 23 5.49 -8.11 14.49
C ASN A 23 6.99 -8.13 14.13
N ILE A 24 7.39 -7.07 13.43
CA ILE A 24 8.77 -6.86 13.00
C ILE A 24 9.61 -6.65 14.25
N GLY A 25 10.48 -7.60 14.54
CA GLY A 25 11.33 -7.56 15.72
C GLY A 25 12.28 -6.35 15.69
N LYS A 26 12.69 -5.89 16.88
CA LYS A 26 13.65 -4.78 17.06
C LYS A 26 14.90 -4.95 16.18
N ASP A 27 15.37 -6.16 15.98
CA ASP A 27 16.54 -6.48 15.17
C ASP A 27 16.41 -6.02 13.71
N MET A 28 15.19 -6.10 13.14
CA MET A 28 14.98 -5.65 11.76
C MET A 28 14.99 -4.13 11.66
N ILE A 29 14.40 -3.43 12.62
CA ILE A 29 14.42 -1.97 12.68
C ILE A 29 15.84 -1.47 12.84
N GLU A 30 16.60 -2.04 13.75
CA GLU A 30 18.01 -1.70 13.92
C GLU A 30 18.83 -2.02 12.66
N THR A 31 18.51 -3.11 11.97
CA THR A 31 19.14 -3.46 10.68
C THR A 31 18.83 -2.40 9.61
N ALA A 32 17.59 -1.92 9.52
CA ALA A 32 17.19 -0.87 8.59
C ALA A 32 17.86 0.48 8.94
N LYS A 33 17.90 0.87 10.20
CA LYS A 33 18.62 2.07 10.68
C LYS A 33 20.10 2.00 10.29
N ARG A 34 20.75 0.84 10.49
CA ARG A 34 22.14 0.64 10.08
C ARG A 34 22.32 0.67 8.57
N ALA A 35 21.37 0.13 7.79
CA ALA A 35 21.44 0.18 6.34
C ALA A 35 21.49 1.62 5.83
N VAL A 36 20.63 2.50 6.34
CA VAL A 36 20.65 3.94 6.01
C VAL A 36 21.91 4.63 6.54
N LYS A 37 22.34 4.32 7.76
CA LYS A 37 23.55 4.93 8.36
C LYS A 37 24.80 4.67 7.50
N TYR A 38 24.95 3.47 6.95
CA TYR A 38 26.13 3.09 6.17
C TYR A 38 25.96 3.24 4.66
N GLY A 39 24.75 3.53 4.18
CA GLY A 39 24.41 3.77 2.78
C GLY A 39 23.24 4.75 2.66
N PRO A 40 23.45 6.02 3.05
CA PRO A 40 22.39 7.03 3.00
C PRO A 40 21.94 7.34 1.57
N ASP A 41 22.76 7.01 0.60
CA ASP A 41 22.54 7.13 -0.85
C ASP A 41 21.89 5.89 -1.48
N LEU A 42 21.51 4.89 -0.69
CA LEU A 42 20.79 3.72 -1.17
C LEU A 42 19.27 3.94 -1.12
N SER A 43 18.63 3.99 -2.27
CA SER A 43 17.17 4.11 -2.42
C SER A 43 16.42 3.05 -1.60
N ASP A 44 16.83 1.77 -1.71
CA ASP A 44 16.18 0.65 -1.00
C ASP A 44 16.28 0.76 0.52
N ALA A 45 17.40 1.27 1.05
CA ALA A 45 17.57 1.46 2.49
C ALA A 45 16.62 2.54 3.01
N ASN A 46 16.52 3.66 2.29
CA ASN A 46 15.64 4.77 2.62
C ASN A 46 14.16 4.35 2.54
N SER A 47 13.73 3.69 1.46
CA SER A 47 12.35 3.23 1.29
C SER A 47 11.95 2.21 2.36
N LEU A 48 12.85 1.32 2.74
CA LEU A 48 12.63 0.36 3.80
C LEU A 48 12.40 1.05 5.15
N LEU A 49 13.31 1.96 5.54
CA LEU A 49 13.19 2.65 6.83
C LEU A 49 11.91 3.49 6.89
N ALA A 50 11.56 4.21 5.81
CA ALA A 50 10.30 4.92 5.70
C ALA A 50 9.08 4.00 5.93
N THR A 51 9.10 2.84 5.28
CA THR A 51 8.02 1.84 5.41
C THR A 51 7.89 1.30 6.83
N LEU A 52 9.03 0.99 7.47
CA LEU A 52 9.05 0.47 8.85
C LEU A 52 8.56 1.50 9.86
N MET A 53 8.99 2.76 9.75
CA MET A 53 8.53 3.86 10.59
C MET A 53 7.01 4.04 10.47
N ALA A 54 6.49 4.05 9.27
CA ALA A 54 5.06 4.23 9.02
C ALA A 54 4.20 3.06 9.52
N LYS A 55 4.69 1.83 9.41
CA LYS A 55 3.93 0.62 9.79
C LYS A 55 4.08 0.22 11.26
N ASN A 56 5.17 0.61 11.90
CA ASN A 56 5.52 0.19 13.26
C ASN A 56 5.84 1.38 14.18
N PRO A 57 4.93 2.37 14.32
CA PRO A 57 5.22 3.60 15.06
C PRO A 57 5.65 3.35 16.51
N LYS A 58 5.17 2.28 17.13
CA LYS A 58 5.50 1.92 18.52
C LYS A 58 6.96 1.51 18.72
N GLU A 59 7.64 1.12 17.66
CA GLU A 59 9.05 0.69 17.70
C GLU A 59 10.03 1.87 17.52
N PHE A 60 9.48 3.09 17.43
CA PHE A 60 10.24 4.33 17.32
C PHE A 60 9.83 5.32 18.43
N PRO A 61 9.98 4.91 19.71
CA PRO A 61 9.50 5.70 20.85
C PRO A 61 10.24 7.02 21.03
N GLU A 62 11.38 7.20 20.36
CA GLU A 62 12.17 8.44 20.35
C GLU A 62 11.51 9.58 19.58
N TYR A 63 10.45 9.32 18.80
CA TYR A 63 9.72 10.31 18.01
C TYR A 63 8.31 10.53 18.53
N SER A 64 7.81 11.75 18.52
CA SER A 64 6.38 12.02 18.55
C SER A 64 5.71 11.50 17.26
N GLU A 65 4.37 11.37 17.25
CA GLU A 65 3.64 10.90 16.06
C GLU A 65 3.90 11.82 14.85
N GLU A 66 3.95 13.13 15.05
CA GLU A 66 4.19 14.13 14.01
C GLU A 66 5.61 14.04 13.46
N GLU A 67 6.61 14.01 14.35
CA GLU A 67 8.03 13.87 13.95
C GLU A 67 8.28 12.55 13.22
N LEU A 68 7.62 11.46 13.65
CA LEU A 68 7.74 10.16 13.00
C LEU A 68 7.22 10.19 11.57
N ILE A 69 6.04 10.79 11.36
CA ILE A 69 5.42 10.95 10.04
C ILE A 69 6.34 11.79 9.13
N GLU A 70 6.81 12.92 9.63
CA GLU A 70 7.69 13.81 8.86
C GLU A 70 9.00 13.12 8.51
N THR A 71 9.60 12.40 9.46
CA THR A 71 10.85 11.68 9.24
C THR A 71 10.67 10.53 8.24
N ALA A 72 9.57 9.78 8.35
CA ALA A 72 9.26 8.72 7.39
C ALA A 72 9.06 9.29 5.96
N ARG A 73 8.39 10.45 5.84
CA ARG A 73 8.24 11.15 4.55
C ARG A 73 9.58 11.57 3.97
N LYS A 74 10.48 12.13 4.77
CA LYS A 74 11.83 12.51 4.33
C LYS A 74 12.60 11.32 3.75
N TYR A 75 12.55 10.15 4.41
CA TYR A 75 13.18 8.94 3.89
C TYR A 75 12.50 8.44 2.61
N ALA A 76 11.17 8.49 2.51
CA ALA A 76 10.46 8.09 1.31
C ALA A 76 10.78 9.01 0.12
N ILE A 77 10.82 10.32 0.32
CA ILE A 77 11.22 11.29 -0.71
C ILE A 77 12.66 11.04 -1.13
N ASN A 78 13.58 10.91 -0.17
CA ASN A 78 14.99 10.64 -0.46
C ASN A 78 15.17 9.37 -1.28
N SER A 79 14.39 8.31 -1.01
CA SER A 79 14.44 7.09 -1.81
C SER A 79 14.08 7.30 -3.28
N SER A 80 13.15 8.21 -3.57
CA SER A 80 12.76 8.57 -4.93
C SER A 80 13.77 9.50 -5.60
N ASP A 81 14.28 10.48 -4.86
CA ASP A 81 15.24 11.49 -5.36
C ASP A 81 16.59 10.89 -5.73
N LEU A 82 16.96 9.79 -5.11
CA LEU A 82 18.12 8.97 -5.50
C LEU A 82 17.97 8.32 -6.90
N ASN A 83 16.85 8.56 -7.56
CA ASN A 83 16.53 8.18 -8.94
C ASN A 83 16.87 6.71 -9.24
N PRO A 84 16.24 5.76 -8.54
CA PRO A 84 16.53 4.34 -8.72
C PRO A 84 16.21 3.90 -10.16
N THR A 85 17.08 3.09 -10.75
CA THR A 85 16.93 2.58 -12.12
C THR A 85 16.43 1.13 -12.19
N GLY A 86 16.67 0.38 -11.11
CA GLY A 86 16.19 -1.00 -10.97
C GLY A 86 14.70 -1.05 -10.66
N ILE A 87 13.95 -1.96 -11.32
CA ILE A 87 12.49 -2.08 -11.13
C ILE A 87 12.10 -2.27 -9.66
N ILE A 88 12.84 -3.08 -8.91
CA ILE A 88 12.56 -3.34 -7.50
C ILE A 88 12.71 -2.04 -6.68
N SER A 89 13.77 -1.28 -6.91
CA SER A 89 14.04 -0.03 -6.18
C SER A 89 13.02 1.05 -6.53
N ILE A 90 12.60 1.16 -7.81
CA ILE A 90 11.53 2.08 -8.22
C ILE A 90 10.21 1.71 -7.51
N LEU A 91 9.85 0.44 -7.50
CA LEU A 91 8.64 -0.03 -6.82
C LEU A 91 8.71 0.15 -5.30
N SER A 92 9.89 -0.03 -4.72
CA SER A 92 10.12 0.19 -3.29
C SER A 92 9.94 1.67 -2.92
N ALA A 93 10.49 2.58 -3.73
CA ALA A 93 10.30 4.01 -3.56
C ALA A 93 8.81 4.39 -3.71
N ALA A 94 8.13 3.91 -4.76
CA ALA A 94 6.71 4.15 -4.97
C ALA A 94 5.85 3.67 -3.79
N ASN A 95 6.11 2.46 -3.29
CA ASN A 95 5.39 1.89 -2.14
C ASN A 95 5.66 2.67 -0.84
N SER A 96 6.90 3.11 -0.59
CA SER A 96 7.20 3.91 0.59
C SER A 96 6.48 5.27 0.57
N LEU A 97 6.49 5.94 -0.59
CA LEU A 97 5.75 7.19 -0.79
C LEU A 97 4.24 7.00 -0.56
N PHE A 98 3.67 5.92 -1.11
CA PHE A 98 2.26 5.58 -0.90
C PHE A 98 1.94 5.37 0.59
N ILE A 99 2.76 4.60 1.30
CA ILE A 99 2.55 4.28 2.72
C ILE A 99 2.60 5.53 3.61
N VAL A 100 3.48 6.48 3.29
CA VAL A 100 3.58 7.74 4.05
C VAL A 100 2.60 8.83 3.59
N GLY A 101 1.70 8.51 2.63
CA GLY A 101 0.63 9.40 2.17
C GLY A 101 1.05 10.45 1.15
N LEU A 102 2.17 10.27 0.46
CA LEU A 102 2.64 11.14 -0.64
C LEU A 102 2.17 10.56 -1.99
N TYR A 103 0.84 10.60 -2.21
CA TYR A 103 0.19 9.85 -3.28
C TYR A 103 0.55 10.33 -4.69
N ASP A 104 0.68 11.64 -4.92
CA ASP A 104 1.10 12.20 -6.22
C ASP A 104 2.47 11.65 -6.63
N GLN A 105 3.45 11.74 -5.73
CA GLN A 105 4.81 11.23 -5.98
C GLN A 105 4.83 9.70 -6.11
N ALA A 106 3.98 9.00 -5.35
CA ALA A 106 3.83 7.55 -5.49
C ALA A 106 3.32 7.17 -6.88
N VAL A 107 2.30 7.87 -7.39
CA VAL A 107 1.73 7.66 -8.74
C VAL A 107 2.80 7.86 -9.80
N GLU A 108 3.57 8.95 -9.74
CA GLU A 108 4.67 9.19 -10.69
C GLU A 108 5.70 8.04 -10.71
N ASN A 109 6.05 7.51 -9.53
CA ASN A 109 7.00 6.39 -9.44
C ASN A 109 6.37 5.06 -9.92
N TYR A 110 5.08 4.81 -9.65
CA TYR A 110 4.38 3.66 -10.22
C TYR A 110 4.35 3.75 -11.75
N GLU A 111 4.08 4.92 -12.33
CA GLU A 111 4.09 5.11 -13.78
C GLU A 111 5.49 4.91 -14.38
N LYS A 112 6.56 5.36 -13.71
CA LYS A 112 7.94 5.05 -14.11
C LYS A 112 8.19 3.54 -14.09
N ALA A 113 7.77 2.84 -13.03
CA ALA A 113 7.93 1.41 -12.90
C ALA A 113 7.19 0.63 -14.01
N LEU A 114 5.96 1.04 -14.34
CA LEU A 114 5.15 0.40 -15.38
C LEU A 114 5.73 0.54 -16.80
N LYS A 115 6.52 1.60 -17.07
CA LYS A 115 7.26 1.73 -18.34
C LYS A 115 8.36 0.68 -18.46
N VAL A 116 8.95 0.26 -17.34
CA VAL A 116 10.03 -0.76 -17.31
C VAL A 116 9.43 -2.17 -17.21
N ALA A 117 8.39 -2.36 -16.41
CA ALA A 117 7.70 -3.63 -16.20
C ALA A 117 6.19 -3.44 -16.23
N PRO A 118 5.54 -3.65 -17.39
CA PRO A 118 4.10 -3.42 -17.56
C PRO A 118 3.19 -4.34 -16.73
N HIS A 119 3.73 -5.44 -16.22
CA HIS A 119 3.00 -6.46 -15.44
C HIS A 119 3.56 -6.61 -14.02
N PRO A 120 3.43 -5.61 -13.15
CA PRO A 120 3.89 -5.70 -11.77
C PRO A 120 3.02 -6.65 -10.95
N PRO A 121 3.50 -7.08 -9.76
CA PRO A 121 2.71 -7.87 -8.81
C PRO A 121 1.39 -7.22 -8.44
N GLY A 122 0.37 -8.04 -8.09
CA GLY A 122 -0.98 -7.56 -7.81
C GLY A 122 -1.08 -6.56 -6.65
N ASN A 123 -0.26 -6.72 -5.61
CA ASN A 123 -0.20 -5.77 -4.50
C ASN A 123 0.33 -4.39 -4.92
N VAL A 124 1.24 -4.34 -5.89
CA VAL A 124 1.75 -3.07 -6.46
C VAL A 124 0.65 -2.36 -7.25
N LYS A 125 -0.04 -3.10 -8.14
CA LYS A 125 -1.19 -2.56 -8.88
C LYS A 125 -2.29 -2.08 -7.94
N LEU A 126 -2.55 -2.80 -6.84
CA LEU A 126 -3.54 -2.41 -5.84
C LEU A 126 -3.16 -1.09 -5.15
N ASN A 127 -1.92 -0.95 -4.71
CA ASN A 127 -1.43 0.28 -4.06
C ASN A 127 -1.49 1.47 -5.03
N TYR A 128 -1.15 1.24 -6.29
CA TYR A 128 -1.28 2.26 -7.34
C TYR A 128 -2.74 2.66 -7.57
N ALA A 129 -3.66 1.70 -7.69
CA ALA A 129 -5.09 1.99 -7.82
C ALA A 129 -5.66 2.73 -6.61
N LEU A 130 -5.20 2.41 -5.38
CA LEU A 130 -5.58 3.13 -4.16
C LEU A 130 -5.05 4.58 -4.16
N ALA A 131 -3.81 4.81 -4.59
CA ALA A 131 -3.25 6.16 -4.72
C ALA A 131 -4.06 7.00 -5.70
N LEU A 132 -4.37 6.47 -6.88
CA LEU A 132 -5.24 7.14 -7.86
C LEU A 132 -6.65 7.40 -7.32
N THR A 133 -7.21 6.46 -6.54
CA THR A 133 -8.52 6.64 -5.90
C THR A 133 -8.51 7.79 -4.90
N TYR A 134 -7.44 7.91 -4.12
CA TYR A 134 -7.25 9.03 -3.19
C TYR A 134 -7.19 10.37 -3.93
N LEU A 135 -6.46 10.42 -5.05
CA LEU A 135 -6.33 11.60 -5.91
C LEU A 135 -7.57 11.87 -6.77
N LYS A 136 -8.61 11.04 -6.66
CA LYS A 136 -9.85 11.10 -7.45
C LYS A 136 -9.66 10.90 -8.95
N GLU A 137 -8.55 10.27 -9.37
CA GLU A 137 -8.33 9.83 -10.74
C GLU A 137 -9.11 8.52 -11.01
N TYR A 138 -10.45 8.61 -10.87
CA TYR A 138 -11.34 7.45 -10.80
C TYR A 138 -11.34 6.59 -12.06
N GLU A 139 -11.21 7.19 -13.25
CA GLU A 139 -11.16 6.44 -14.50
C GLU A 139 -9.96 5.47 -14.54
N LYS A 140 -8.76 6.00 -14.27
CA LYS A 140 -7.54 5.17 -14.21
C LYS A 140 -7.58 4.13 -13.09
N ALA A 141 -8.04 4.54 -11.91
CA ALA A 141 -8.17 3.67 -10.75
C ALA A 141 -9.15 2.51 -11.02
N TYR A 142 -10.30 2.80 -11.62
CA TYR A 142 -11.32 1.81 -11.97
C TYR A 142 -10.81 0.80 -13.00
N LYS A 143 -10.09 1.26 -14.03
CA LYS A 143 -9.47 0.39 -15.04
C LYS A 143 -8.48 -0.59 -14.43
N LEU A 144 -7.57 -0.10 -13.57
CA LEU A 144 -6.61 -0.95 -12.86
C LEU A 144 -7.30 -1.94 -11.91
N ALA A 145 -8.30 -1.47 -11.17
CA ALA A 145 -9.04 -2.32 -10.26
C ALA A 145 -9.87 -3.39 -11.01
N SER A 146 -10.40 -3.06 -12.19
CA SER A 146 -11.09 -4.03 -13.04
C SER A 146 -10.14 -5.11 -13.55
N ASP A 147 -8.97 -4.73 -14.07
CA ASP A 147 -7.93 -5.70 -14.48
C ASP A 147 -7.53 -6.63 -13.34
N LEU A 148 -7.30 -6.08 -12.14
CA LEU A 148 -6.95 -6.88 -10.95
C LEU A 148 -8.07 -7.82 -10.50
N SER A 149 -9.32 -7.37 -10.54
CA SER A 149 -10.45 -8.14 -10.02
C SER A 149 -10.96 -9.23 -10.97
N GLU A 150 -10.62 -9.12 -12.26
CA GLU A 150 -11.10 -10.02 -13.30
C GLU A 150 -10.02 -10.97 -13.84
N ASN A 151 -8.75 -10.66 -13.56
CA ASN A 151 -7.64 -11.49 -13.99
C ASN A 151 -7.36 -12.57 -12.94
N GLU A 152 -7.50 -13.83 -13.35
CA GLU A 152 -7.30 -15.02 -12.50
C GLU A 152 -5.86 -15.18 -11.96
N GLN A 153 -4.91 -14.44 -12.48
CA GLN A 153 -3.53 -14.42 -11.94
C GLN A 153 -3.44 -13.74 -10.56
N TYR A 154 -4.44 -12.92 -10.21
CA TYR A 154 -4.44 -12.15 -8.96
C TYR A 154 -5.50 -12.69 -8.01
N PHE A 155 -5.10 -13.55 -7.07
CA PHE A 155 -5.98 -14.13 -6.07
C PHE A 155 -5.93 -13.39 -4.72
N GLY A 156 -6.92 -13.66 -3.88
CA GLY A 156 -6.93 -13.27 -2.47
C GLY A 156 -7.03 -11.76 -2.25
N GLY A 157 -6.14 -11.22 -1.40
CA GLY A 157 -6.23 -9.85 -0.92
C GLY A 157 -6.19 -8.77 -1.99
N SER A 158 -5.42 -8.95 -3.07
CA SER A 158 -5.35 -7.97 -4.16
C SER A 158 -6.65 -7.92 -4.96
N GLN A 159 -7.26 -9.06 -5.24
CA GLN A 159 -8.55 -9.16 -5.92
C GLN A 159 -9.67 -8.52 -5.08
N MET A 160 -9.72 -8.85 -3.79
CA MET A 160 -10.70 -8.31 -2.84
C MET A 160 -10.56 -6.79 -2.69
N GLY A 161 -9.31 -6.31 -2.55
CA GLY A 161 -9.02 -4.88 -2.49
C GLY A 161 -9.44 -4.14 -3.77
N ALA A 162 -9.21 -4.73 -4.93
CA ALA A 162 -9.61 -4.18 -6.22
C ALA A 162 -11.15 -4.08 -6.37
N LEU A 163 -11.88 -5.11 -5.95
CA LEU A 163 -13.35 -5.07 -5.88
C LEU A 163 -13.81 -3.95 -4.93
N GLY A 164 -13.15 -3.77 -3.78
CA GLY A 164 -13.44 -2.68 -2.85
C GLY A 164 -13.25 -1.29 -3.48
N ILE A 165 -12.18 -1.09 -4.26
CA ILE A 165 -11.95 0.16 -5.01
C ILE A 165 -13.07 0.39 -6.03
N ARG A 166 -13.45 -0.62 -6.80
CA ARG A 166 -14.55 -0.51 -7.77
C ARG A 166 -15.86 -0.10 -7.11
N ALA A 167 -16.27 -0.79 -6.05
CA ALA A 167 -17.48 -0.46 -5.31
C ALA A 167 -17.45 0.96 -4.74
N PHE A 168 -16.28 1.40 -4.25
CA PHE A 168 -16.10 2.76 -3.77
C PHE A 168 -16.30 3.79 -4.89
N ILE A 169 -15.64 3.61 -6.03
CA ILE A 169 -15.75 4.54 -7.17
C ILE A 169 -17.17 4.55 -7.71
N ASP A 170 -17.84 3.39 -7.83
CA ASP A 170 -19.23 3.32 -8.27
C ASP A 170 -20.17 4.09 -7.33
N MET A 171 -19.94 4.04 -6.02
CA MET A 171 -20.70 4.85 -5.08
C MET A 171 -20.42 6.35 -5.20
N GLU A 172 -19.17 6.75 -5.35
CA GLU A 172 -18.77 8.16 -5.50
C GLU A 172 -19.34 8.78 -6.79
N GLU A 173 -19.49 7.97 -7.84
CA GLU A 173 -20.05 8.39 -9.13
C GLU A 173 -21.58 8.15 -9.26
N GLY A 174 -22.23 7.77 -8.16
CA GLY A 174 -23.69 7.59 -8.12
C GLY A 174 -24.21 6.28 -8.71
N ARG A 175 -23.33 5.35 -9.10
CA ARG A 175 -23.68 4.03 -9.64
C ARG A 175 -23.96 3.00 -8.53
N SER A 176 -24.86 3.34 -7.62
CA SER A 176 -25.14 2.55 -6.41
C SER A 176 -25.54 1.09 -6.68
N ASN A 177 -26.23 0.80 -7.80
CA ASN A 177 -26.62 -0.56 -8.16
C ASN A 177 -25.39 -1.41 -8.56
N ASP A 178 -24.41 -0.82 -9.23
CA ASP A 178 -23.20 -1.55 -9.63
C ASP A 178 -22.29 -1.77 -8.41
N ALA A 179 -22.19 -0.78 -7.51
CA ALA A 179 -21.52 -0.96 -6.23
C ALA A 179 -22.09 -2.13 -5.41
N LYS A 180 -23.42 -2.28 -5.37
CA LYS A 180 -24.10 -3.42 -4.69
C LYS A 180 -23.72 -4.76 -5.32
N LYS A 181 -23.72 -4.87 -6.65
CA LYS A 181 -23.31 -6.09 -7.35
C LYS A 181 -21.85 -6.47 -7.03
N VAL A 182 -20.97 -5.47 -6.95
CA VAL A 182 -19.56 -5.68 -6.57
C VAL A 182 -19.47 -6.15 -5.11
N ALA A 183 -20.23 -5.56 -4.19
CA ALA A 183 -20.29 -6.00 -2.79
C ALA A 183 -20.79 -7.45 -2.66
N GLU A 184 -21.82 -7.83 -3.40
CA GLU A 184 -22.31 -9.22 -3.46
C GLU A 184 -21.23 -10.19 -3.99
N ARG A 185 -20.42 -9.75 -4.97
CA ARG A 185 -19.30 -10.55 -5.47
C ARG A 185 -18.20 -10.73 -4.41
N ILE A 186 -17.89 -9.70 -3.63
CA ILE A 186 -16.97 -9.81 -2.48
C ILE A 186 -17.46 -10.86 -1.49
N LEU A 187 -18.75 -10.81 -1.11
CA LEU A 187 -19.36 -11.74 -0.18
C LEU A 187 -19.44 -13.19 -0.73
N LYS A 188 -19.53 -13.38 -2.05
CA LYS A 188 -19.43 -14.70 -2.68
C LYS A 188 -18.02 -15.29 -2.63
N ILE A 189 -16.98 -14.44 -2.73
CA ILE A 189 -15.58 -14.87 -2.64
C ILE A 189 -15.24 -15.28 -1.20
N ASP A 190 -15.64 -14.46 -0.25
CA ASP A 190 -15.49 -14.73 1.19
C ASP A 190 -16.69 -14.20 1.97
N GLY A 191 -17.65 -15.09 2.24
CA GLY A 191 -18.85 -14.78 3.01
C GLY A 191 -18.59 -14.37 4.47
N SER A 192 -17.36 -14.52 4.94
CA SER A 192 -16.95 -14.07 6.27
C SER A 192 -16.50 -12.62 6.31
N VAL A 193 -16.40 -11.95 5.14
CA VAL A 193 -16.03 -10.54 5.05
C VAL A 193 -17.11 -9.69 5.67
N ASN A 194 -16.71 -8.86 6.61
CA ASN A 194 -17.55 -7.85 7.21
C ASN A 194 -16.77 -6.53 7.33
N PHE A 195 -17.50 -5.46 7.60
CA PHE A 195 -16.95 -4.12 7.75
C PHE A 195 -15.73 -4.05 8.70
N LYS A 196 -15.76 -4.78 9.82
CA LYS A 196 -14.67 -4.80 10.80
C LYS A 196 -13.40 -5.45 10.23
N LYS A 197 -13.55 -6.55 9.48
CA LYS A 197 -12.42 -7.22 8.81
C LYS A 197 -11.84 -6.35 7.70
N LEU A 198 -12.71 -5.76 6.86
CA LEU A 198 -12.28 -4.83 5.81
C LEU A 198 -11.53 -3.63 6.39
N ARG A 199 -12.09 -2.96 7.41
CA ARG A 199 -11.45 -1.83 8.07
C ARG A 199 -10.10 -2.22 8.69
N ARG A 200 -9.98 -3.43 9.24
CA ARG A 200 -8.70 -3.95 9.77
C ARG A 200 -7.69 -4.20 8.65
N ALA A 201 -8.11 -4.85 7.56
CA ALA A 201 -7.24 -5.10 6.41
C ALA A 201 -6.76 -3.79 5.77
N MET A 202 -7.67 -2.82 5.58
CA MET A 202 -7.33 -1.52 4.99
C MET A 202 -6.35 -0.72 5.85
N LYS A 203 -6.45 -0.81 7.19
CA LYS A 203 -5.49 -0.16 8.10
C LYS A 203 -4.06 -0.66 7.94
N THR A 204 -3.85 -1.86 7.43
CA THR A 204 -2.50 -2.37 7.14
C THR A 204 -1.91 -1.79 5.87
N PHE A 205 -2.74 -1.28 4.94
CA PHE A 205 -2.29 -0.71 3.67
C PHE A 205 -2.04 0.79 3.71
N ILE A 206 -2.79 1.55 4.54
CA ILE A 206 -2.71 3.02 4.61
C ILE A 206 -2.69 3.46 6.07
N ILE A 207 -1.51 3.46 6.68
CA ILE A 207 -1.38 3.74 8.12
C ILE A 207 -1.52 5.24 8.41
N MET A 208 -1.13 6.11 7.47
CA MET A 208 -1.04 7.56 7.71
C MET A 208 -2.31 8.34 7.39
N ASP A 209 -3.22 7.86 6.52
CA ASP A 209 -4.50 8.55 6.24
C ASP A 209 -5.71 7.75 6.74
N ARG A 210 -6.03 7.97 8.02
CA ARG A 210 -7.18 7.35 8.69
C ARG A 210 -8.53 7.85 8.16
N SER A 211 -8.57 9.07 7.61
CA SER A 211 -9.82 9.68 7.12
C SER A 211 -10.27 9.02 5.81
N PHE A 212 -9.33 8.81 4.88
CA PHE A 212 -9.60 8.11 3.63
C PHE A 212 -10.04 6.66 3.86
N ILE A 213 -9.34 5.94 4.76
CA ILE A 213 -9.74 4.58 5.14
C ILE A 213 -11.15 4.55 5.71
N GLY A 214 -11.47 5.52 6.59
CA GLY A 214 -12.81 5.64 7.16
C GLY A 214 -13.86 5.86 6.07
N LYS A 215 -13.59 6.76 5.13
CA LYS A 215 -14.48 7.04 4.00
C LYS A 215 -14.69 5.80 3.12
N LEU A 216 -13.62 5.14 2.74
CA LEU A 216 -13.66 3.92 1.91
C LEU A 216 -14.48 2.82 2.60
N ALA A 217 -14.23 2.58 3.89
CA ALA A 217 -14.95 1.58 4.67
C ALA A 217 -16.45 1.90 4.80
N ASN A 218 -16.80 3.13 5.13
CA ASN A 218 -18.22 3.57 5.24
C ASN A 218 -18.95 3.47 3.90
N THR A 219 -18.26 3.71 2.80
CA THR A 219 -18.84 3.58 1.46
C THR A 219 -19.13 2.13 1.11
N LEU A 220 -18.23 1.21 1.47
CA LEU A 220 -18.45 -0.24 1.28
C LEU A 220 -19.58 -0.78 2.16
N GLU A 221 -19.76 -0.25 3.37
CA GLU A 221 -20.91 -0.55 4.23
C GLU A 221 -22.22 -0.15 3.56
N LYS A 222 -22.29 1.06 2.99
CA LYS A 222 -23.45 1.54 2.23
C LYS A 222 -23.72 0.71 0.98
N ALA A 223 -22.68 0.13 0.37
CA ALA A 223 -22.81 -0.78 -0.77
C ALA A 223 -23.35 -2.17 -0.38
N GLY A 224 -23.47 -2.50 0.93
CA GLY A 224 -24.08 -3.74 1.41
C GLY A 224 -23.14 -4.72 2.11
N ILE A 225 -21.90 -4.33 2.40
CA ILE A 225 -21.00 -5.14 3.25
C ILE A 225 -21.34 -4.82 4.71
N SER A 226 -22.17 -5.69 5.30
CA SER A 226 -22.66 -5.52 6.67
C SER A 226 -21.54 -5.52 7.74
N SER A 227 -21.80 -4.80 8.84
CA SER A 227 -20.96 -4.74 10.04
C SER A 227 -20.87 -6.06 10.81
#